data_f60661987579e9464058224f54b0bd73
#
_entry.id   f60661987579e9464058224f54b0bd73
#
_cell.length_a   1.000
_cell.length_b   1.000
_cell.length_c   1.000
_cell.angle_alpha   90.00
_cell.angle_beta   90.00
_cell.angle_gamma   90.00
#
_symmetry.space_group_name_H-M   'P 1'
#
loop_
_entity.id
_entity.type
_entity.pdbx_description
1 polymer ?
#
loop_
_entity_poly.entity_id
_entity_poly.type
_entity_poly.pdbx_seq_one_letter_code
_entity_poly.pdbx_strand_id
1 'polypeptide(L)'
;NVFSYFGPAWFIDFSMSADQDGSVGKDGGWAATEGPQGFYWGGTWITAATGTDNPTLVADIMRTMTTNVDVMKEIVTADNDFVNNKPAMEEMAKDESYGDAVLGGQNPLAMFCAGADKIDLSNMSIYDQGCNEEFQNAMKNYFEGNASYDEALDLFYKAVVEKYPELSY
;
A
#
# COMPACT_ATOMS: atom_id res chain seq x y z
N ASN A 1 -5.40 20.71 9.88
CA ASN A 1 -4.45 20.54 8.77
C ASN A 1 -3.63 19.26 9.02
N VAL A 2 -3.49 18.42 8.01
CA VAL A 2 -2.65 17.22 8.06
C VAL A 2 -1.30 17.56 7.44
N PHE A 3 -0.23 17.24 8.15
CA PHE A 3 1.13 17.53 7.69
C PHE A 3 1.68 16.42 6.78
N SER A 4 1.39 15.18 7.11
CA SER A 4 1.87 14.02 6.36
C SER A 4 0.89 12.85 6.44
N TYR A 5 0.95 11.97 5.45
CA TYR A 5 0.26 10.69 5.42
C TYR A 5 1.27 9.57 5.24
N PHE A 6 0.99 8.41 5.82
CA PHE A 6 1.67 7.17 5.53
C PHE A 6 0.72 6.27 4.73
N GLY A 7 1.16 5.79 3.60
CA GLY A 7 0.30 4.98 2.74
C GLY A 7 1.06 4.30 1.60
N PRO A 8 0.41 3.37 0.90
CA PRO A 8 0.91 2.76 -0.32
C PRO A 8 0.80 3.73 -1.51
N ALA A 9 1.37 3.36 -2.67
CA ALA A 9 1.35 4.18 -3.87
C ALA A 9 -0.07 4.64 -4.26
N TRP A 10 -1.03 3.71 -4.32
CA TRP A 10 -2.42 4.01 -4.69
C TRP A 10 -3.14 5.01 -3.77
N PHE A 11 -2.63 5.21 -2.55
CA PHE A 11 -3.22 6.14 -1.59
C PHE A 11 -3.20 7.59 -2.10
N ILE A 12 -2.18 7.97 -2.87
CA ILE A 12 -1.97 9.33 -3.38
C ILE A 12 -3.15 9.77 -4.24
N ASP A 13 -3.47 9.02 -5.27
CA ASP A 13 -4.51 9.40 -6.24
C ASP A 13 -5.90 8.93 -5.82
N PHE A 14 -6.01 7.79 -5.13
CA PHE A 14 -7.30 7.20 -4.79
C PHE A 14 -7.91 7.75 -3.48
N SER A 15 -7.10 7.96 -2.44
CA SER A 15 -7.64 8.26 -1.10
C SER A 15 -7.44 9.70 -0.64
N MET A 16 -6.40 10.39 -1.13
CA MET A 16 -6.11 11.75 -0.68
C MET A 16 -7.03 12.80 -1.30
N SER A 17 -7.85 12.43 -2.29
CA SER A 17 -8.70 13.38 -3.05
C SER A 17 -7.90 14.60 -3.53
N ALA A 18 -6.68 14.35 -3.98
CA ALA A 18 -5.69 15.38 -4.25
C ALA A 18 -6.04 16.25 -5.48
N ASP A 19 -6.88 15.75 -6.37
CA ASP A 19 -7.38 16.41 -7.57
C ASP A 19 -8.57 17.36 -7.33
N GLN A 20 -9.13 17.35 -6.12
CA GLN A 20 -10.30 18.17 -5.80
C GLN A 20 -9.97 19.66 -5.65
N ASP A 21 -10.93 20.51 -6.00
CA ASP A 21 -10.82 21.96 -5.82
C ASP A 21 -10.53 22.33 -4.36
N GLY A 22 -9.47 23.10 -4.16
CA GLY A 22 -9.02 23.51 -2.82
C GLY A 22 -8.09 22.51 -2.14
N SER A 23 -7.79 21.36 -2.78
CA SER A 23 -6.75 20.46 -2.33
C SER A 23 -5.36 21.03 -2.66
N VAL A 24 -4.40 20.82 -1.75
CA VAL A 24 -2.98 21.15 -1.98
C VAL A 24 -2.41 20.35 -3.15
N GLY A 25 -2.90 19.13 -3.36
CA GLY A 25 -2.43 18.24 -4.41
C GLY A 25 -2.79 18.66 -5.82
N LYS A 26 -3.86 19.46 -5.99
CA LYS A 26 -4.32 19.90 -7.30
C LYS A 26 -3.23 20.64 -8.11
N ASP A 27 -2.39 21.38 -7.42
CA ASP A 27 -1.31 22.16 -8.01
C ASP A 27 0.09 21.57 -7.71
N GLY A 28 0.16 20.27 -7.41
CA GLY A 28 1.42 19.59 -7.10
C GLY A 28 2.02 19.97 -5.74
N GLY A 29 1.17 20.24 -4.76
CA GLY A 29 1.60 20.70 -3.44
C GLY A 29 2.04 19.59 -2.48
N TRP A 30 2.06 18.33 -2.91
CA TRP A 30 2.57 17.20 -2.14
C TRP A 30 3.93 16.75 -2.66
N ALA A 31 4.67 16.04 -1.82
CA ALA A 31 5.90 15.33 -2.17
C ALA A 31 5.93 13.99 -1.44
N ALA A 32 6.41 12.95 -2.12
CA ALA A 32 6.64 11.65 -1.52
C ALA A 32 8.08 11.54 -1.00
N THR A 33 8.24 10.87 0.15
CA THR A 33 9.53 10.55 0.73
C THR A 33 9.49 9.19 1.40
N GLU A 34 10.64 8.56 1.59
CA GLU A 34 10.71 7.28 2.31
C GLU A 34 10.17 7.43 3.72
N GLY A 35 9.34 6.46 4.13
CA GLY A 35 8.94 6.27 5.50
C GLY A 35 10.00 5.52 6.32
N PRO A 36 9.75 5.25 7.60
CA PRO A 36 10.71 4.56 8.47
C PRO A 36 10.96 3.11 8.04
N GLN A 37 10.02 2.50 7.33
CA GLN A 37 10.13 1.11 6.87
C GLN A 37 9.25 0.88 5.64
N GLY A 38 9.71 0.02 4.70
CA GLY A 38 8.85 -0.52 3.65
C GLY A 38 7.81 -1.47 4.25
N PHE A 39 6.59 -1.43 3.73
CA PHE A 39 5.49 -2.26 4.21
C PHE A 39 4.58 -2.69 3.06
N TYR A 40 3.90 -3.82 3.26
CA TYR A 40 2.85 -4.30 2.37
C TYR A 40 1.49 -3.81 2.86
N TRP A 41 0.71 -3.26 1.94
CA TRP A 41 -0.67 -2.85 2.23
C TRP A 41 -1.57 -3.12 1.03
N GLY A 42 -2.26 -4.24 1.07
CA GLY A 42 -3.26 -4.57 0.07
C GLY A 42 -2.70 -4.80 -1.32
N GLY A 43 -3.46 -4.39 -2.32
CA GLY A 43 -3.19 -4.57 -3.73
C GLY A 43 -4.41 -5.14 -4.46
N THR A 44 -4.30 -5.30 -5.77
CA THR A 44 -5.34 -5.91 -6.60
C THR A 44 -4.98 -7.36 -6.89
N TRP A 45 -5.92 -8.27 -6.64
CA TRP A 45 -5.79 -9.69 -6.92
C TRP A 45 -6.58 -10.05 -8.18
N ILE A 46 -5.94 -10.67 -9.16
CA ILE A 46 -6.59 -11.22 -10.33
C ILE A 46 -6.82 -12.70 -10.09
N THR A 47 -8.09 -13.12 -10.07
CA THR A 47 -8.49 -14.51 -9.81
C THR A 47 -9.37 -15.05 -10.92
N ALA A 48 -9.39 -16.37 -11.07
CA ALA A 48 -10.27 -17.07 -12.00
C ALA A 48 -11.42 -17.72 -11.25
N ALA A 49 -12.63 -17.69 -11.84
CA ALA A 49 -13.77 -18.44 -11.31
C ALA A 49 -13.56 -19.93 -11.51
N THR A 50 -13.88 -20.73 -10.49
CA THR A 50 -13.94 -22.19 -10.59
C THR A 50 -15.00 -22.58 -11.64
N GLY A 51 -14.63 -23.47 -12.56
CA GLY A 51 -15.54 -23.96 -13.61
C GLY A 51 -15.65 -23.04 -14.82
N THR A 52 -14.69 -22.13 -15.03
CA THR A 52 -14.63 -21.36 -16.29
C THR A 52 -14.52 -22.29 -17.50
N ASP A 53 -15.27 -21.99 -18.55
CA ASP A 53 -15.23 -22.73 -19.82
C ASP A 53 -13.99 -22.42 -20.67
N ASN A 54 -13.22 -21.39 -20.27
CA ASN A 54 -12.06 -20.91 -21.01
C ASN A 54 -10.78 -20.81 -20.15
N PRO A 55 -10.33 -21.88 -19.49
CA PRO A 55 -9.23 -21.81 -18.52
C PRO A 55 -7.91 -21.33 -19.15
N THR A 56 -7.64 -21.71 -20.40
CA THR A 56 -6.42 -21.29 -21.11
C THR A 56 -6.42 -19.80 -21.40
N LEU A 57 -7.53 -19.25 -21.89
CA LEU A 57 -7.66 -17.81 -22.14
C LEU A 57 -7.54 -17.01 -20.84
N VAL A 58 -8.19 -17.46 -19.77
CA VAL A 58 -8.11 -16.80 -18.46
C VAL A 58 -6.67 -16.80 -17.94
N ALA A 59 -5.95 -17.92 -18.06
CA ALA A 59 -4.55 -18.01 -17.66
C ALA A 59 -3.66 -17.06 -18.50
N ASP A 60 -3.93 -16.91 -19.78
CA ASP A 60 -3.19 -15.99 -20.65
C ASP A 60 -3.46 -14.52 -20.29
N ILE A 61 -4.71 -14.17 -19.98
CA ILE A 61 -5.09 -12.84 -19.49
C ILE A 61 -4.34 -12.55 -18.16
N MET A 62 -4.44 -13.46 -17.20
CA MET A 62 -3.78 -13.30 -15.90
C MET A 62 -2.25 -13.11 -16.05
N ARG A 63 -1.63 -13.93 -16.90
CA ARG A 63 -0.19 -13.83 -17.18
C ARG A 63 0.14 -12.48 -17.83
N THR A 64 -0.61 -12.07 -18.85
CA THR A 64 -0.38 -10.81 -19.55
C THR A 64 -0.49 -9.62 -18.59
N MET A 65 -1.55 -9.60 -17.77
CA MET A 65 -1.79 -8.51 -16.81
C MET A 65 -0.87 -8.50 -15.59
N THR A 66 0.00 -9.49 -15.42
CA THR A 66 0.92 -9.55 -14.28
C THR A 66 2.40 -9.60 -14.68
N THR A 67 2.72 -10.09 -15.88
CA THR A 67 4.11 -10.32 -16.27
C THR A 67 4.55 -9.58 -17.54
N ASN A 68 3.62 -9.07 -18.33
CA ASN A 68 3.98 -8.30 -19.53
C ASN A 68 4.44 -6.90 -19.14
N VAL A 69 5.69 -6.58 -19.42
CA VAL A 69 6.32 -5.30 -19.02
C VAL A 69 5.59 -4.09 -19.59
N ASP A 70 5.20 -4.14 -20.87
CA ASP A 70 4.55 -3.01 -21.53
C ASP A 70 3.15 -2.76 -20.96
N VAL A 71 2.36 -3.83 -20.75
CA VAL A 71 1.04 -3.73 -20.09
C VAL A 71 1.16 -3.19 -18.68
N MET A 72 2.18 -3.62 -17.94
CA MET A 72 2.40 -3.13 -16.57
C MET A 72 2.75 -1.64 -16.55
N LYS A 73 3.56 -1.17 -17.51
CA LYS A 73 3.85 0.26 -17.65
C LYS A 73 2.62 1.08 -18.05
N GLU A 74 1.76 0.54 -18.92
CA GLU A 74 0.50 1.20 -19.28
C GLU A 74 -0.41 1.36 -18.05
N ILE A 75 -0.53 0.35 -17.19
CA ILE A 75 -1.30 0.42 -15.94
C ILE A 75 -0.73 1.51 -15.03
N VAL A 76 0.59 1.53 -14.81
CA VAL A 76 1.22 2.55 -13.96
C VAL A 76 1.01 3.95 -14.49
N THR A 77 1.09 4.12 -15.81
CA THR A 77 0.89 5.44 -16.45
C THR A 77 -0.56 5.89 -16.38
N ALA A 78 -1.52 4.96 -16.46
CA ALA A 78 -2.94 5.29 -16.42
C ALA A 78 -3.44 5.64 -15.01
N ASP A 79 -2.92 4.94 -14.00
CA ASP A 79 -3.44 5.00 -12.64
C ASP A 79 -2.49 5.70 -11.64
N ASN A 80 -1.30 6.15 -12.07
CA ASN A 80 -0.24 6.68 -11.21
C ASN A 80 0.09 5.76 -10.03
N ASP A 81 0.09 4.44 -10.25
CA ASP A 81 0.22 3.43 -9.20
C ASP A 81 1.57 2.69 -9.28
N PHE A 82 1.73 1.65 -8.49
CA PHE A 82 2.89 0.78 -8.45
C PHE A 82 2.45 -0.67 -8.69
N VAL A 83 3.11 -1.36 -9.63
CA VAL A 83 2.76 -2.73 -9.99
C VAL A 83 3.80 -3.75 -9.53
N ASN A 84 3.35 -4.98 -9.30
CA ASN A 84 4.22 -6.09 -8.92
C ASN A 84 4.96 -6.68 -10.13
N ASN A 85 5.71 -5.83 -10.85
CA ASN A 85 6.55 -6.21 -11.96
C ASN A 85 7.86 -5.44 -11.89
N LYS A 86 8.88 -6.05 -11.28
CA LYS A 86 10.15 -5.39 -11.00
C LYS A 86 10.82 -4.79 -12.25
N PRO A 87 10.94 -5.50 -13.40
CA PRO A 87 11.48 -4.91 -14.61
C PRO A 87 10.77 -3.65 -15.08
N ALA A 88 9.43 -3.65 -15.08
CA ALA A 88 8.64 -2.48 -15.48
C ALA A 88 8.91 -1.30 -14.54
N MET A 89 8.90 -1.54 -13.24
CA MET A 89 9.10 -0.49 -12.24
C MET A 89 10.52 0.08 -12.26
N GLU A 90 11.55 -0.76 -12.39
CA GLU A 90 12.94 -0.32 -12.48
C GLU A 90 13.24 0.48 -13.75
N GLU A 91 12.54 0.19 -14.83
CA GLU A 91 12.67 0.94 -16.09
C GLU A 91 11.97 2.30 -15.98
N MET A 92 10.71 2.33 -15.51
CA MET A 92 9.96 3.58 -15.32
C MET A 92 10.56 4.47 -14.23
N ALA A 93 11.21 3.90 -13.22
CA ALA A 93 11.91 4.66 -12.18
C ALA A 93 13.09 5.50 -12.74
N LYS A 94 13.59 5.14 -13.91
CA LYS A 94 14.69 5.85 -14.60
C LYS A 94 14.19 6.80 -15.69
N ASP A 95 12.88 6.79 -15.96
CA ASP A 95 12.27 7.64 -16.98
C ASP A 95 12.07 9.06 -16.41
N GLU A 96 12.90 9.99 -16.87
CA GLU A 96 12.83 11.39 -16.46
C GLU A 96 11.56 12.11 -16.96
N SER A 97 10.84 11.52 -17.92
CA SER A 97 9.60 12.08 -18.45
C SER A 97 8.37 11.66 -17.65
N TYR A 98 8.49 10.63 -16.79
CA TYR A 98 7.42 10.17 -15.91
C TYR A 98 7.44 10.95 -14.59
N GLY A 99 6.27 11.44 -14.18
CA GLY A 99 6.11 12.10 -12.88
C GLY A 99 4.63 12.27 -12.53
N ASP A 100 4.36 12.23 -11.25
CA ASP A 100 3.02 12.39 -10.70
C ASP A 100 2.69 13.88 -10.51
N ALA A 101 1.58 14.32 -11.09
CA ALA A 101 1.14 15.72 -11.02
C ALA A 101 0.81 16.15 -9.58
N VAL A 102 0.25 15.27 -8.76
CA VAL A 102 -0.06 15.51 -7.33
C VAL A 102 1.22 15.75 -6.54
N LEU A 103 2.31 15.13 -6.95
CA LEU A 103 3.64 15.25 -6.35
C LEU A 103 4.51 16.31 -7.03
N GLY A 104 3.91 17.25 -7.76
CA GLY A 104 4.64 18.32 -8.43
C GLY A 104 5.57 17.84 -9.55
N GLY A 105 5.27 16.72 -10.18
CA GLY A 105 6.08 16.09 -11.22
C GLY A 105 7.19 15.17 -10.69
N GLN A 106 7.22 14.88 -9.39
CA GLN A 106 8.14 13.91 -8.84
C GLN A 106 7.85 12.51 -9.39
N ASN A 107 8.90 11.77 -9.79
CA ASN A 107 8.82 10.34 -10.07
C ASN A 107 9.08 9.56 -8.76
N PRO A 108 8.06 8.96 -8.10
CA PRO A 108 8.24 8.27 -6.83
C PRO A 108 8.68 6.81 -6.98
N LEU A 109 8.74 6.28 -8.22
CA LEU A 109 8.89 4.85 -8.46
C LEU A 109 10.22 4.27 -7.95
N ALA A 110 11.31 5.03 -8.02
CA ALA A 110 12.60 4.59 -7.45
C ALA A 110 12.51 4.35 -5.93
N MET A 111 11.80 5.23 -5.22
CA MET A 111 11.54 5.12 -3.80
C MET A 111 10.63 3.92 -3.49
N PHE A 112 9.56 3.73 -4.27
CA PHE A 112 8.68 2.58 -4.10
C PHE A 112 9.40 1.25 -4.38
N CYS A 113 10.28 1.16 -5.39
CA CYS A 113 11.13 0.00 -5.62
C CYS A 113 12.02 -0.29 -4.40
N ALA A 114 12.68 0.73 -3.86
CA ALA A 114 13.54 0.57 -2.69
C ALA A 114 12.75 0.15 -1.43
N GLY A 115 11.52 0.64 -1.29
CA GLY A 115 10.60 0.22 -0.23
C GLY A 115 10.15 -1.24 -0.41
N ALA A 116 9.78 -1.63 -1.63
CA ALA A 116 9.35 -2.99 -1.95
C ALA A 116 10.46 -4.03 -1.70
N ASP A 117 11.70 -3.71 -2.02
CA ASP A 117 12.85 -4.59 -1.77
C ASP A 117 13.12 -4.83 -0.26
N LYS A 118 12.59 -3.99 0.62
CA LYS A 118 12.71 -4.10 2.08
C LYS A 118 11.55 -4.86 2.75
N ILE A 119 10.50 -5.20 2.00
CA ILE A 119 9.34 -5.92 2.54
C ILE A 119 9.73 -7.35 2.87
N ASP A 120 9.53 -7.74 4.12
CA ASP A 120 9.70 -9.09 4.62
C ASP A 120 8.37 -9.63 5.13
N LEU A 121 7.82 -10.63 4.45
CA LEU A 121 6.55 -11.29 4.80
C LEU A 121 6.76 -12.63 5.51
N SER A 122 7.97 -12.92 6.01
CA SER A 122 8.28 -14.19 6.67
C SER A 122 7.43 -14.46 7.93
N ASN A 123 6.98 -13.41 8.60
CA ASN A 123 6.15 -13.47 9.80
C ASN A 123 4.65 -13.24 9.53
N MET A 124 4.24 -13.18 8.25
CA MET A 124 2.84 -12.96 7.90
C MET A 124 1.95 -14.09 8.42
N SER A 125 0.81 -13.76 8.99
CA SER A 125 -0.16 -14.70 9.56
C SER A 125 -1.59 -14.34 9.18
N ILE A 126 -2.51 -15.28 9.42
CA ILE A 126 -3.95 -15.04 9.23
C ILE A 126 -4.52 -14.06 10.28
N TYR A 127 -3.77 -13.74 11.33
CA TYR A 127 -4.19 -12.86 12.42
C TYR A 127 -3.81 -11.40 12.17
N ASP A 128 -2.96 -11.09 11.19
CA ASP A 128 -2.35 -9.76 11.00
C ASP A 128 -3.39 -8.66 10.87
N GLN A 129 -4.44 -8.87 10.07
CA GLN A 129 -5.49 -7.88 9.89
C GLN A 129 -6.19 -7.58 11.23
N GLY A 130 -6.59 -8.61 11.95
CA GLY A 130 -7.28 -8.44 13.24
C GLY A 130 -6.37 -7.87 14.33
N CYS A 131 -5.09 -8.28 14.37
CA CYS A 131 -4.12 -7.70 15.30
C CYS A 131 -3.88 -6.22 15.00
N ASN A 132 -3.80 -5.83 13.73
CA ASN A 132 -3.64 -4.44 13.34
C ASN A 132 -4.84 -3.57 13.76
N GLU A 133 -6.07 -4.09 13.59
CA GLU A 133 -7.30 -3.41 14.04
C GLU A 133 -7.29 -3.19 15.57
N GLU A 134 -7.00 -4.24 16.35
CA GLU A 134 -6.96 -4.13 17.81
C GLU A 134 -5.81 -3.22 18.28
N PHE A 135 -4.66 -3.24 17.60
CA PHE A 135 -3.56 -2.33 17.90
C PHE A 135 -3.96 -0.87 17.69
N GLN A 136 -4.57 -0.55 16.55
CA GLN A 136 -5.03 0.82 16.26
C GLN A 136 -6.06 1.29 17.30
N ASN A 137 -7.02 0.43 17.67
CA ASN A 137 -8.05 0.75 18.66
C ASN A 137 -7.45 1.01 20.04
N ALA A 138 -6.51 0.18 20.48
CA ALA A 138 -5.84 0.34 21.77
C ALA A 138 -4.94 1.58 21.81
N MET A 139 -4.10 1.77 20.79
CA MET A 139 -3.16 2.89 20.72
C MET A 139 -3.83 4.23 20.55
N LYS A 140 -5.07 4.29 20.08
CA LYS A 140 -5.86 5.54 20.04
C LYS A 140 -5.94 6.17 21.45
N ASN A 141 -6.13 5.37 22.49
CA ASN A 141 -6.18 5.89 23.86
C ASN A 141 -4.86 6.57 24.29
N TYR A 142 -3.71 6.01 23.88
CA TYR A 142 -2.42 6.63 24.12
C TYR A 142 -2.27 7.95 23.35
N PHE A 143 -2.59 7.99 22.07
CA PHE A 143 -2.48 9.21 21.25
C PHE A 143 -3.43 10.33 21.69
N GLU A 144 -4.57 9.98 22.25
CA GLU A 144 -5.53 10.93 22.83
C GLU A 144 -5.16 11.37 24.26
N GLY A 145 -4.12 10.79 24.86
CA GLY A 145 -3.69 11.10 26.23
C GLY A 145 -4.55 10.47 27.33
N ASN A 146 -5.39 9.47 26.97
CA ASN A 146 -6.29 8.79 27.91
C ASN A 146 -5.63 7.59 28.59
N ALA A 147 -4.49 7.11 28.11
CA ALA A 147 -3.72 6.01 28.66
C ALA A 147 -2.23 6.23 28.44
N SER A 148 -1.38 5.62 29.26
CA SER A 148 0.05 5.49 28.99
C SER A 148 0.28 4.49 27.83
N TYR A 149 1.49 4.50 27.28
CA TYR A 149 1.88 3.54 26.24
C TYR A 149 1.76 2.08 26.72
N ASP A 150 2.21 1.79 27.96
CA ASP A 150 2.17 0.44 28.52
C ASP A 150 0.71 -0.03 28.76
N GLU A 151 -0.17 0.85 29.24
CA GLU A 151 -1.59 0.55 29.39
C GLU A 151 -2.26 0.28 28.03
N ALA A 152 -1.92 1.05 26.98
CA ALA A 152 -2.43 0.84 25.63
C ALA A 152 -1.93 -0.50 25.04
N LEU A 153 -0.67 -0.88 25.26
CA LEU A 153 -0.16 -2.19 24.86
C LEU A 153 -0.83 -3.33 25.61
N ASP A 154 -1.07 -3.22 26.91
CA ASP A 154 -1.79 -4.23 27.69
C ASP A 154 -3.23 -4.42 27.19
N LEU A 155 -3.91 -3.31 26.86
CA LEU A 155 -5.23 -3.36 26.21
C LEU A 155 -5.18 -4.10 24.87
N PHE A 156 -4.18 -3.80 24.03
CA PHE A 156 -3.98 -4.50 22.75
C PHE A 156 -3.80 -5.99 22.92
N TYR A 157 -2.89 -6.42 23.80
CA TYR A 157 -2.64 -7.84 24.03
C TYR A 157 -3.88 -8.59 24.54
N LYS A 158 -4.63 -7.98 25.47
CA LYS A 158 -5.90 -8.55 25.97
C LYS A 158 -6.94 -8.68 24.86
N ALA A 159 -7.11 -7.65 24.04
CA ALA A 159 -8.06 -7.65 22.92
C ALA A 159 -7.71 -8.74 21.88
N VAL A 160 -6.41 -8.91 21.57
CA VAL A 160 -5.95 -9.94 20.64
C VAL A 160 -6.25 -11.35 21.16
N VAL A 161 -5.95 -11.64 22.44
CA VAL A 161 -6.22 -12.97 23.03
C VAL A 161 -7.72 -13.22 23.23
N GLU A 162 -8.51 -12.19 23.49
CA GLU A 162 -9.97 -12.32 23.51
C GLU A 162 -10.54 -12.66 22.12
N LYS A 163 -10.03 -12.02 21.07
CA LYS A 163 -10.44 -12.27 19.68
C LYS A 163 -9.91 -13.60 19.13
N TYR A 164 -8.70 -13.98 19.51
CA TYR A 164 -7.99 -15.17 19.06
C TYR A 164 -7.45 -15.97 20.27
N PRO A 165 -8.30 -16.80 20.92
CA PRO A 165 -7.92 -17.51 22.15
C PRO A 165 -6.76 -18.49 22.02
N GLU A 166 -6.38 -18.87 20.81
CA GLU A 166 -5.21 -19.69 20.51
C GLU A 166 -3.88 -18.93 20.56
N LEU A 167 -3.92 -17.60 20.59
CA LEU A 167 -2.72 -16.77 20.75
C LEU A 167 -2.42 -16.53 22.24
N SER A 168 -1.15 -16.23 22.53
CA SER A 168 -0.67 -15.86 23.87
C SER A 168 0.39 -14.78 23.79
N TYR A 169 0.55 -14.01 24.86
CA TYR A 169 1.57 -12.97 24.99
C TYR A 169 2.28 -13.09 26.32
#